data_ba54e533458915edfb0acad7410b5e82
#
_entry.id   ba54e533458915edfb0acad7410b5e82
#
_cell.length_a   1.000
_cell.length_b   1.000
_cell.length_c   1.000
_cell.angle_alpha   90.00
_cell.angle_beta   90.00
_cell.angle_gamma   90.00
#
_symmetry.space_group_name_H-M   'P 1'
#
loop_
_entity.id
_entity.type
_entity.pdbx_description
1 polymer ?
#
loop_
_entity_poly.entity_id
_entity_poly.type
_entity_poly.pdbx_seq_one_letter_code
_entity_poly.pdbx_strand_id
1 'polypeptide(L)'
;FKDIYSRITTEKVETTIRRLIENMKYFMDAGDCHVAVAALNPHAGENGLFGDEESTVLQPAIDHVRADGYDVFGPWPCDTAISRVKSGAANGIVFMYHDQGNIAQKAAEFGGLRLIYVGYPSTILSVGHGPAYGKAGKGTADPSNLIASMKTLYQIVLAKMEQ
;
A
#
# COMPACT_ATOMS: atom_id res chain seq x y z
N PHE A 1 14.68 10.33 4.07
CA PHE A 1 13.73 11.29 3.51
C PHE A 1 14.39 12.31 2.58
N LYS A 2 15.57 12.86 2.92
CA LYS A 2 16.23 13.88 2.10
C LYS A 2 16.54 13.48 0.65
N ASP A 3 16.59 12.19 0.35
CA ASP A 3 16.84 11.66 -1.00
C ASP A 3 15.56 11.14 -1.68
N ILE A 4 14.37 11.54 -1.22
CA ILE A 4 13.10 10.99 -1.68
C ILE A 4 12.90 11.19 -3.19
N TYR A 5 13.15 12.40 -3.68
CA TYR A 5 12.96 12.74 -5.09
C TYR A 5 13.83 11.88 -6.03
N SER A 6 15.08 11.60 -5.65
CA SER A 6 15.96 10.74 -6.44
C SER A 6 15.66 9.24 -6.30
N ARG A 7 14.84 8.85 -5.33
CA ARG A 7 14.50 7.45 -5.05
C ARG A 7 13.16 7.03 -5.65
N ILE A 8 12.27 7.98 -5.91
CA ILE A 8 10.99 7.73 -6.58
C ILE A 8 11.23 7.81 -8.08
N THR A 9 11.15 6.68 -8.76
CA THR A 9 11.33 6.56 -10.21
C THR A 9 10.12 5.88 -10.82
N THR A 10 9.83 6.16 -12.10
CA THR A 10 8.73 5.53 -12.84
C THR A 10 8.76 4.00 -12.71
N GLU A 11 9.92 3.38 -12.88
CA GLU A 11 10.11 1.93 -12.77
C GLU A 11 9.74 1.39 -11.38
N LYS A 12 10.15 2.09 -10.31
CA LYS A 12 9.83 1.66 -8.93
C LYS A 12 8.35 1.80 -8.62
N VAL A 13 7.73 2.89 -9.05
CA VAL A 13 6.30 3.12 -8.86
C VAL A 13 5.51 2.06 -9.61
N GLU A 14 5.81 1.83 -10.88
CA GLU A 14 5.22 0.77 -11.71
C GLU A 14 5.38 -0.61 -11.05
N THR A 15 6.59 -0.97 -10.65
CA THR A 15 6.85 -2.24 -9.96
C THR A 15 6.04 -2.37 -8.67
N THR A 16 5.88 -1.28 -7.92
CA THR A 16 5.10 -1.29 -6.67
C THR A 16 3.63 -1.48 -6.94
N ILE A 17 3.07 -0.81 -7.96
CA ILE A 17 1.67 -0.99 -8.37
C ILE A 17 1.42 -2.45 -8.75
N ARG A 18 2.26 -3.02 -9.63
CA ARG A 18 2.14 -4.41 -10.08
C ARG A 18 2.21 -5.40 -8.92
N ARG A 19 3.16 -5.23 -8.01
CA ARG A 19 3.27 -6.07 -6.80
C ARG A 19 2.07 -5.96 -5.88
N LEU A 20 1.48 -4.76 -5.75
CA LEU A 20 0.25 -4.60 -4.99
C LEU A 20 -0.88 -5.41 -5.63
N ILE A 21 -1.10 -5.26 -6.94
CA ILE A 21 -2.14 -6.00 -7.68
C ILE A 21 -1.94 -7.51 -7.57
N GLU A 22 -0.69 -8.00 -7.77
CA GLU A 22 -0.37 -9.42 -7.63
C GLU A 22 -0.72 -9.98 -6.25
N ASN A 23 -0.50 -9.19 -5.20
CA ASN A 23 -0.81 -9.62 -3.84
C ASN A 23 -2.29 -9.47 -3.49
N MET A 24 -3.00 -8.51 -4.08
CA MET A 24 -4.45 -8.37 -3.92
C MET A 24 -5.21 -9.60 -4.45
N LYS A 25 -4.70 -10.26 -5.49
CA LYS A 25 -5.29 -11.49 -6.08
C LYS A 25 -5.37 -12.68 -5.11
N TYR A 26 -4.67 -12.65 -3.99
CA TYR A 26 -4.86 -13.65 -2.92
C TYR A 26 -6.13 -13.44 -2.10
N PHE A 27 -6.81 -12.31 -2.26
CA PHE A 27 -7.96 -11.91 -1.44
C PHE A 27 -9.20 -11.58 -2.26
N MET A 28 -9.06 -11.37 -3.58
CA MET A 28 -10.13 -10.97 -4.48
C MET A 28 -9.81 -11.38 -5.92
N ASP A 29 -10.82 -11.39 -6.80
CA ASP A 29 -10.61 -11.65 -8.20
C ASP A 29 -9.79 -10.54 -8.88
N ALA A 30 -9.03 -10.89 -9.91
CA ALA A 30 -8.15 -9.95 -10.59
C ALA A 30 -8.88 -8.73 -11.18
N GLY A 31 -10.13 -8.94 -11.65
CA GLY A 31 -10.97 -7.87 -12.17
C GLY A 31 -11.50 -6.90 -11.13
N ASP A 32 -11.42 -7.28 -9.85
CA ASP A 32 -11.87 -6.45 -8.73
C ASP A 32 -10.73 -5.64 -8.09
N CYS A 33 -9.53 -5.72 -8.65
CA CYS A 33 -8.37 -4.97 -8.14
C CYS A 33 -8.37 -3.55 -8.72
N HIS A 34 -8.79 -2.57 -7.91
CA HIS A 34 -8.82 -1.14 -8.23
C HIS A 34 -7.77 -0.43 -7.39
N VAL A 35 -6.66 0.00 -8.01
CA VAL A 35 -5.50 0.55 -7.30
C VAL A 35 -5.38 2.05 -7.52
N ALA A 36 -5.29 2.81 -6.44
CA ALA A 36 -4.95 4.23 -6.48
C ALA A 36 -3.46 4.45 -6.24
N VAL A 37 -2.92 5.52 -6.81
CA VAL A 37 -1.57 6.02 -6.54
C VAL A 37 -1.71 7.40 -5.89
N ALA A 38 -1.18 7.55 -4.67
CA ALA A 38 -1.14 8.83 -3.99
C ALA A 38 -0.05 9.71 -4.59
N ALA A 39 -0.29 11.00 -4.65
CA ALA A 39 0.69 11.98 -5.07
C ALA A 39 1.85 12.10 -4.06
N LEU A 40 3.02 12.51 -4.54
CA LEU A 40 4.17 12.85 -3.71
C LEU A 40 4.02 14.27 -3.14
N ASN A 41 3.70 15.20 -4.04
CA ASN A 41 3.63 16.63 -3.71
C ASN A 41 2.23 17.04 -3.21
N PRO A 42 2.16 18.11 -2.41
CA PRO A 42 0.86 18.68 -2.01
C PRO A 42 -0.02 18.97 -3.23
N HIS A 43 -1.32 18.69 -3.10
CA HIS A 43 -2.34 18.92 -4.15
C HIS A 43 -1.99 18.27 -5.51
N ALA A 44 -1.26 17.17 -5.50
CA ALA A 44 -0.75 16.50 -6.70
C ALA A 44 0.09 17.43 -7.61
N GLY A 45 0.96 18.23 -6.98
CA GLY A 45 1.89 19.15 -7.66
C GLY A 45 1.28 20.47 -8.11
N GLU A 46 -0.05 20.61 -8.11
CA GLU A 46 -0.78 21.82 -8.55
C GLU A 46 -0.22 22.44 -9.84
N ASN A 47 -0.21 21.64 -10.90
CA ASN A 47 0.35 21.99 -12.21
C ASN A 47 1.83 22.42 -12.18
N GLY A 48 2.63 21.83 -11.31
CA GLY A 48 4.07 22.09 -11.19
C GLY A 48 4.46 23.15 -10.17
N LEU A 49 3.48 23.73 -9.44
CA LEU A 49 3.77 24.72 -8.42
C LEU A 49 4.56 24.13 -7.23
N PHE A 50 4.26 22.89 -6.86
CA PHE A 50 4.90 22.19 -5.72
C PHE A 50 5.88 21.09 -6.13
N GLY A 51 6.08 20.88 -7.43
CA GLY A 51 6.89 19.86 -8.03
C GLY A 51 6.21 19.26 -9.26
N ASP A 52 6.97 18.57 -10.08
CA ASP A 52 6.51 17.98 -11.34
C ASP A 52 6.58 16.44 -11.37
N GLU A 53 6.91 15.80 -10.25
CA GLU A 53 7.06 14.35 -10.13
C GLU A 53 5.75 13.61 -10.46
N GLU A 54 4.59 14.23 -10.23
CA GLU A 54 3.31 13.67 -10.63
C GLU A 54 3.22 13.47 -12.14
N SER A 55 3.65 14.45 -12.91
CA SER A 55 3.60 14.41 -14.37
C SER A 55 4.79 13.68 -15.00
N THR A 56 5.97 13.78 -14.39
CA THR A 56 7.22 13.25 -14.97
C THR A 56 7.54 11.83 -14.51
N VAL A 57 7.01 11.39 -13.38
CA VAL A 57 7.31 10.09 -12.77
C VAL A 57 6.06 9.25 -12.52
N LEU A 58 5.06 9.81 -11.80
CA LEU A 58 3.92 9.01 -11.34
C LEU A 58 2.94 8.71 -12.47
N GLN A 59 2.58 9.72 -13.27
CA GLN A 59 1.66 9.53 -14.39
C GLN A 59 2.18 8.53 -15.42
N PRO A 60 3.44 8.57 -15.88
CA PRO A 60 3.99 7.55 -16.76
C PRO A 60 3.90 6.13 -16.18
N ALA A 61 4.19 5.95 -14.88
CA ALA A 61 4.08 4.64 -14.24
C ALA A 61 2.63 4.12 -14.22
N ILE A 62 1.67 4.98 -13.94
CA ILE A 62 0.23 4.67 -13.97
C ILE A 62 -0.18 4.26 -15.39
N ASP A 63 0.23 5.02 -16.39
CA ASP A 63 -0.16 4.79 -17.78
C ASP A 63 0.44 3.49 -18.34
N HIS A 64 1.66 3.13 -17.95
CA HIS A 64 2.25 1.83 -18.31
C HIS A 64 1.42 0.66 -17.75
N VAL A 65 1.00 0.74 -16.51
CA VAL A 65 0.20 -0.34 -15.89
C VAL A 65 -1.21 -0.39 -16.46
N ARG A 66 -1.81 0.76 -16.77
CA ARG A 66 -3.11 0.84 -17.47
C ARG A 66 -3.06 0.23 -18.87
N ALA A 67 -1.96 0.43 -19.60
CA ALA A 67 -1.79 -0.14 -20.93
C ALA A 67 -1.85 -1.67 -20.94
N ASP A 68 -1.54 -2.33 -19.82
CA ASP A 68 -1.66 -3.78 -19.63
C ASP A 68 -3.05 -4.21 -19.15
N GLY A 69 -4.02 -3.29 -19.10
CA GLY A 69 -5.41 -3.58 -18.78
C GLY A 69 -5.76 -3.57 -17.29
N TYR A 70 -4.89 -3.04 -16.43
CA TYR A 70 -5.18 -2.90 -15.00
C TYR A 70 -5.87 -1.58 -14.65
N ASP A 71 -6.74 -1.64 -13.66
CA ASP A 71 -7.51 -0.49 -13.18
C ASP A 71 -6.70 0.29 -12.13
N VAL A 72 -6.01 1.34 -12.59
CA VAL A 72 -5.14 2.18 -11.75
C VAL A 72 -5.56 3.63 -11.84
N PHE A 73 -5.70 4.29 -10.70
CA PHE A 73 -6.17 5.67 -10.57
C PHE A 73 -5.10 6.58 -9.96
N GLY A 74 -5.14 7.85 -10.31
CA GLY A 74 -4.24 8.85 -9.74
C GLY A 74 -3.40 9.58 -10.79
N PRO A 75 -2.39 10.33 -10.35
CA PRO A 75 -2.03 10.52 -8.94
C PRO A 75 -3.09 11.35 -8.20
N TRP A 76 -3.54 10.87 -7.02
CA TRP A 76 -4.50 11.58 -6.19
C TRP A 76 -3.80 12.39 -5.09
N PRO A 77 -4.24 13.61 -4.78
CA PRO A 77 -3.75 14.33 -3.61
C PRO A 77 -3.82 13.45 -2.37
N CYS A 78 -2.70 13.31 -1.65
CA CYS A 78 -2.54 12.33 -0.59
C CYS A 78 -3.51 12.57 0.59
N ASP A 79 -3.84 13.82 0.89
CA ASP A 79 -4.76 14.23 1.95
C ASP A 79 -6.21 13.78 1.69
N THR A 80 -6.62 13.66 0.42
CA THR A 80 -7.96 13.23 0.02
C THR A 80 -8.03 11.76 -0.45
N ALA A 81 -6.89 11.15 -0.77
CA ALA A 81 -6.83 9.79 -1.33
C ALA A 81 -7.51 8.75 -0.43
N ILE A 82 -7.30 8.82 0.90
CA ILE A 82 -7.93 7.89 1.86
C ILE A 82 -9.46 8.02 1.88
N SER A 83 -9.98 9.24 1.77
CA SER A 83 -11.44 9.46 1.71
C SER A 83 -12.04 8.80 0.47
N ARG A 84 -11.35 8.87 -0.67
CA ARG A 84 -11.77 8.22 -1.92
C ARG A 84 -11.73 6.69 -1.82
N VAL A 85 -10.68 6.14 -1.22
CA VAL A 85 -10.61 4.69 -0.96
C VAL A 85 -11.74 4.23 -0.05
N LYS A 86 -12.02 4.97 1.03
CA LYS A 86 -13.14 4.65 1.93
C LYS A 86 -14.51 4.74 1.25
N SER A 87 -14.68 5.59 0.23
CA SER A 87 -15.90 5.65 -0.56
C SER A 87 -16.02 4.56 -1.64
N GLY A 88 -15.04 3.66 -1.74
CA GLY A 88 -15.04 2.56 -2.69
C GLY A 88 -14.48 2.89 -4.07
N ALA A 89 -13.86 4.07 -4.26
CA ALA A 89 -13.26 4.43 -5.54
C ALA A 89 -12.00 3.63 -5.88
N ALA A 90 -11.37 3.00 -4.89
CA ALA A 90 -10.31 2.02 -5.05
C ALA A 90 -10.28 1.11 -3.80
N ASN A 91 -9.68 -0.07 -3.92
CA ASN A 91 -9.52 -1.02 -2.81
C ASN A 91 -8.05 -1.32 -2.50
N GLY A 92 -7.12 -0.73 -3.25
CA GLY A 92 -5.70 -0.68 -2.98
C GLY A 92 -5.15 0.73 -3.17
N ILE A 93 -4.08 1.10 -2.46
CA ILE A 93 -3.42 2.39 -2.63
C ILE A 93 -1.91 2.27 -2.46
N VAL A 94 -1.15 2.88 -3.38
CA VAL A 94 0.29 3.04 -3.32
C VAL A 94 0.63 4.42 -2.79
N PHE A 95 1.45 4.48 -1.74
CA PHE A 95 1.98 5.71 -1.18
C PHE A 95 3.45 5.89 -1.54
N MET A 96 3.89 7.14 -1.63
CA MET A 96 5.25 7.46 -2.05
C MET A 96 6.28 7.32 -0.94
N TYR A 97 5.87 7.46 0.32
CA TYR A 97 6.76 7.28 1.46
C TYR A 97 6.01 6.85 2.73
N HIS A 98 6.80 6.39 3.69
CA HIS A 98 6.35 5.75 4.92
C HIS A 98 5.23 6.51 5.66
N ASP A 99 5.37 7.83 5.89
CA ASP A 99 4.43 8.54 6.74
C ASP A 99 3.09 8.76 6.07
N GLN A 100 3.04 8.95 4.75
CA GLN A 100 1.78 9.01 4.01
C GLN A 100 0.92 7.76 4.30
N GLY A 101 1.48 6.57 4.11
CA GLY A 101 0.76 5.32 4.30
C GLY A 101 0.47 5.01 5.77
N ASN A 102 1.47 5.15 6.63
CA ASN A 102 1.32 4.76 8.04
C ASN A 102 0.40 5.69 8.84
N ILE A 103 0.43 7.01 8.58
CA ILE A 103 -0.50 7.94 9.21
C ILE A 103 -1.93 7.63 8.77
N ALA A 104 -2.15 7.53 7.45
CA ALA A 104 -3.44 7.22 6.88
C ALA A 104 -4.03 5.92 7.43
N GLN A 105 -3.23 4.85 7.45
CA GLN A 105 -3.66 3.54 7.90
C GLN A 105 -3.95 3.49 9.41
N LYS A 106 -3.09 4.09 10.23
CA LYS A 106 -3.31 4.15 11.69
C LYS A 106 -4.51 5.03 12.06
N ALA A 107 -4.77 6.08 11.28
CA ALA A 107 -5.96 6.92 11.47
C ALA A 107 -7.24 6.21 11.00
N ALA A 108 -7.15 5.36 9.99
CA ALA A 108 -8.31 4.63 9.46
C ALA A 108 -8.72 3.45 10.35
N GLU A 109 -7.76 2.71 10.93
CA GLU A 109 -8.02 1.48 11.68
C GLU A 109 -6.94 1.26 12.76
N PHE A 110 -7.18 1.82 13.94
CA PHE A 110 -6.27 1.65 15.07
C PHE A 110 -6.35 0.21 15.61
N GLY A 111 -5.33 -0.60 15.31
CA GLY A 111 -5.20 -1.96 15.87
C GLY A 111 -5.38 -3.13 14.91
N GLY A 112 -5.90 -2.92 13.69
CA GLY A 112 -6.09 -3.98 12.69
C GLY A 112 -4.94 -4.18 11.69
N LEU A 113 -3.83 -3.47 11.84
CA LEU A 113 -2.75 -3.41 10.87
C LEU A 113 -1.96 -4.72 10.78
N ARG A 114 -1.95 -5.31 9.58
CA ARG A 114 -1.09 -6.43 9.21
C ARG A 114 -0.07 -5.96 8.19
N LEU A 115 1.18 -6.37 8.34
CA LEU A 115 2.26 -6.07 7.41
C LEU A 115 2.61 -7.32 6.60
N ILE A 116 2.52 -7.22 5.29
CA ILE A 116 2.95 -8.27 4.36
C ILE A 116 4.19 -7.75 3.63
N TYR A 117 5.31 -8.43 3.79
CA TYR A 117 6.53 -8.13 3.05
C TYR A 117 6.55 -8.95 1.77
N VAL A 118 6.54 -8.25 0.63
CA VAL A 118 6.51 -8.85 -0.70
C VAL A 118 7.86 -8.73 -1.41
N GLY A 119 8.10 -9.59 -2.40
CA GLY A 119 9.36 -9.61 -3.16
C GLY A 119 10.45 -10.52 -2.57
N TYR A 120 10.10 -11.32 -1.56
CA TYR A 120 10.95 -12.39 -1.02
C TYR A 120 10.48 -13.76 -1.53
N PRO A 121 11.37 -14.79 -1.55
CA PRO A 121 10.97 -16.14 -1.92
C PRO A 121 9.89 -16.73 -1.00
N SER A 122 9.87 -16.31 0.27
CA SER A 122 8.87 -16.72 1.25
C SER A 122 7.97 -15.54 1.61
N THR A 123 6.69 -15.82 1.87
CA THR A 123 5.77 -14.83 2.39
C THR A 123 6.09 -14.54 3.85
N ILE A 124 6.32 -13.28 4.18
CA ILE A 124 6.61 -12.82 5.54
C ILE A 124 5.50 -11.88 5.97
N LEU A 125 4.86 -12.20 7.10
CA LEU A 125 3.89 -11.33 7.74
C LEU A 125 4.42 -10.86 9.09
N SER A 126 3.97 -9.66 9.48
CA SER A 126 4.24 -9.07 10.79
C SER A 126 3.01 -8.33 11.29
N VAL A 127 3.11 -7.79 12.48
CA VAL A 127 2.08 -6.97 13.13
C VAL A 127 2.43 -5.49 13.04
N GLY A 128 1.42 -4.63 13.00
CA GLY A 128 1.60 -3.18 12.88
C GLY A 128 1.96 -2.45 14.18
N HIS A 129 2.13 -3.17 15.30
CA HIS A 129 2.50 -2.57 16.58
C HIS A 129 3.98 -2.82 16.92
N GLY A 130 4.55 -1.92 17.73
CA GLY A 130 5.91 -2.05 18.23
C GLY A 130 6.05 -3.13 19.32
N PRO A 131 7.23 -3.26 19.92
CA PRO A 131 7.58 -4.33 20.87
C PRO A 131 6.81 -4.33 22.19
N ALA A 132 6.03 -3.28 22.48
CA ALA A 132 5.13 -3.18 23.63
C ALA A 132 5.81 -3.49 25.01
N TYR A 133 7.01 -3.01 25.24
CA TYR A 133 7.80 -3.24 26.46
C TYR A 133 7.02 -3.00 27.77
N GLY A 134 6.10 -2.02 27.78
CA GLY A 134 5.29 -1.74 28.94
C GLY A 134 4.31 -2.85 29.35
N LYS A 135 4.10 -3.85 28.49
CA LYS A 135 3.23 -5.02 28.73
C LYS A 135 4.03 -6.30 29.05
N ALA A 136 5.36 -6.25 28.94
CA ALA A 136 6.20 -7.41 29.18
C ALA A 136 6.03 -7.95 30.62
N GLY A 137 5.85 -9.25 30.78
CA GLY A 137 5.67 -9.92 32.06
C GLY A 137 4.32 -9.69 32.75
N LYS A 138 3.39 -8.91 32.15
CA LYS A 138 2.10 -8.54 32.77
C LYS A 138 0.90 -9.40 32.30
N GLY A 139 1.09 -10.25 31.30
CA GLY A 139 -0.02 -11.04 30.72
C GLY A 139 -1.14 -10.21 30.06
N THR A 140 -0.89 -8.93 29.72
CA THR A 140 -1.88 -7.99 29.18
C THR A 140 -1.66 -7.68 27.70
N ALA A 141 -0.80 -8.44 27.01
CA ALA A 141 -0.60 -8.29 25.58
C ALA A 141 -1.85 -8.75 24.82
N ASP A 142 -2.26 -7.97 23.83
CA ASP A 142 -3.36 -8.33 22.94
C ASP A 142 -2.81 -9.14 21.74
N PRO A 143 -3.17 -10.44 21.58
CA PRO A 143 -2.70 -11.28 20.49
C PRO A 143 -3.52 -11.11 19.20
N SER A 144 -4.56 -10.30 19.16
CA SER A 144 -5.56 -10.24 18.08
C SER A 144 -4.89 -9.99 16.71
N ASN A 145 -3.95 -9.04 16.63
CA ASN A 145 -3.26 -8.73 15.39
C ASN A 145 -2.34 -9.88 14.91
N LEU A 146 -1.70 -10.58 15.84
CA LEU A 146 -0.86 -11.73 15.50
C LEU A 146 -1.73 -12.88 14.96
N ILE A 147 -2.85 -13.18 15.63
CA ILE A 147 -3.81 -14.20 15.19
C ILE A 147 -4.36 -13.85 13.81
N ALA A 148 -4.74 -12.59 13.57
CA ALA A 148 -5.22 -12.14 12.28
C ALA A 148 -4.14 -12.25 11.19
N SER A 149 -2.88 -11.93 11.51
CA SER A 149 -1.74 -12.09 10.59
C SER A 149 -1.51 -13.57 10.23
N MET A 150 -1.58 -14.48 11.21
CA MET A 150 -1.45 -15.91 10.96
C MET A 150 -2.56 -16.45 10.05
N LYS A 151 -3.82 -16.01 10.26
CA LYS A 151 -4.94 -16.38 9.37
C LYS A 151 -4.72 -15.87 7.95
N THR A 152 -4.26 -14.63 7.79
CA THR A 152 -3.93 -14.05 6.48
C THR A 152 -2.80 -14.83 5.79
N LEU A 153 -1.73 -15.17 6.53
CA LEU A 153 -0.64 -15.99 6.00
C LEU A 153 -1.15 -17.35 5.50
N TYR A 154 -1.99 -18.00 6.28
CA TYR A 154 -2.58 -19.29 5.90
C TYR A 154 -3.39 -19.19 4.60
N GLN A 155 -4.22 -18.15 4.43
CA GLN A 155 -4.96 -17.89 3.18
C GLN A 155 -4.02 -17.71 1.98
N ILE A 156 -2.96 -16.91 2.12
CA ILE A 156 -1.98 -16.71 1.05
C ILE A 156 -1.27 -18.02 0.67
N VAL A 157 -0.90 -18.84 1.67
CA VAL A 157 -0.23 -20.12 1.41
C VAL A 157 -1.16 -21.07 0.66
N LEU A 158 -2.41 -21.18 1.07
CA LEU A 158 -3.40 -22.01 0.34
C LEU A 158 -3.57 -21.55 -1.10
N ALA A 159 -3.80 -20.25 -1.32
CA ALA A 159 -3.95 -19.71 -2.67
C ALA A 159 -2.72 -19.91 -3.57
N LYS A 160 -1.50 -19.96 -2.98
CA LYS A 160 -0.27 -20.30 -3.72
C LYS A 160 -0.13 -21.77 -4.05
N MET A 161 -0.75 -22.67 -3.28
CA MET A 161 -0.71 -24.12 -3.55
C MET A 161 -1.71 -24.54 -4.63
N GLU A 162 -2.71 -23.71 -4.92
CA GLU A 162 -3.74 -23.94 -5.93
C GLU A 162 -3.36 -23.39 -7.32
N GLN A 163 -2.26 -22.64 -7.43
CA GLN A 163 -1.68 -22.12 -8.67
C GLN A 163 -0.62 -23.06 -9.26
#